data_40205b5e772b7d10decfa487c319e8d3
#
_entry.id   40205b5e772b7d10decfa487c319e8d3
#
_cell.length_a   1.000
_cell.length_b   1.000
_cell.length_c   1.000
_cell.angle_alpha   90.00
_cell.angle_beta   90.00
_cell.angle_gamma   90.00
#
_symmetry.space_group_name_H-M   'P 1'
#
loop_
_entity.id
_entity.type
_entity.pdbx_description
1 polymer ?
#
loop_
_entity_poly.entity_id
_entity_poly.type
_entity_poly.pdbx_seq_one_letter_code
_entity_poly.pdbx_strand_id
1 'polypeptide(L)'
;MKSLIQPLMRAAGVCVITDGAAGNERQALALAQAMRLTPTVQRVALRAPWRWIGPAQTRGVRFAMPRAQWRALSRPWPALAIGCGRHAAVVTRALRELSKGATYAVQILDPRIDPAHFDLVIAPRHDGLAAPNVIQTMGSLHPIDDARLAAARAAFPLFAKLEQPRTVLLVGGPRRGLELDTAWMTRLIETIDRWHERDGGSVLISTSRRTPAEWRERLRGAFRHGCTCFWGGDADGANPYAGYLAYADRIIVTPDSVNMLSEACAT
;
A
#
# COMPACT_ATOMS: atom_id res chain seq x y z
N MET A 1 18.73 -13.06 -21.47
CA MET A 1 17.54 -12.18 -21.51
C MET A 1 17.50 -11.15 -20.38
N LYS A 2 17.85 -11.48 -19.11
CA LYS A 2 17.85 -10.52 -17.97
C LYS A 2 18.82 -9.34 -18.12
N SER A 3 19.93 -9.47 -18.82
CA SER A 3 21.02 -8.45 -18.91
C SER A 3 20.74 -7.28 -19.85
N LEU A 4 19.85 -7.42 -20.83
CA LEU A 4 19.54 -6.37 -21.82
C LEU A 4 18.29 -5.53 -21.46
N ILE A 5 17.40 -6.05 -20.64
CA ILE A 5 16.16 -5.37 -20.27
C ILE A 5 16.40 -4.22 -19.29
N GLN A 6 17.32 -4.38 -18.33
CA GLN A 6 17.62 -3.33 -17.34
C GLN A 6 18.20 -2.03 -17.93
N PRO A 7 19.18 -2.06 -18.86
CA PRO A 7 19.70 -0.84 -19.48
C PRO A 7 18.64 -0.09 -20.31
N LEU A 8 17.82 -0.80 -21.06
CA LEU A 8 16.73 -0.21 -21.87
C LEU A 8 15.66 0.45 -20.96
N MET A 9 15.27 -0.18 -19.87
CA MET A 9 14.32 0.39 -18.90
C MET A 9 14.89 1.62 -18.17
N ARG A 10 16.20 1.66 -17.90
CA ARG A 10 16.85 2.84 -17.32
C ARG A 10 16.93 4.02 -18.29
N ALA A 11 17.15 3.77 -19.57
CA ALA A 11 17.27 4.81 -20.58
C ALA A 11 15.91 5.44 -20.96
N ALA A 12 14.83 4.63 -21.03
CA ALA A 12 13.51 5.07 -21.46
C ALA A 12 12.55 5.43 -20.29
N GLY A 13 13.01 5.29 -19.06
CA GLY A 13 12.27 5.67 -17.85
C GLY A 13 11.23 4.65 -17.38
N VAL A 14 11.00 4.67 -16.06
CA VAL A 14 9.99 3.88 -15.36
C VAL A 14 9.01 4.82 -14.68
N CYS A 15 7.74 4.59 -14.86
CA CYS A 15 6.68 5.42 -14.28
C CYS A 15 5.77 4.58 -13.37
N VAL A 16 5.64 4.98 -12.11
CA VAL A 16 4.61 4.49 -11.18
C VAL A 16 3.39 5.39 -11.28
N ILE A 17 2.22 4.81 -11.49
CA ILE A 17 0.95 5.52 -11.64
C ILE A 17 0.01 5.09 -10.51
N THR A 18 -0.51 6.05 -9.76
CA THR A 18 -1.35 5.80 -8.58
C THR A 18 -2.44 6.87 -8.46
N ASP A 19 -3.50 6.55 -7.74
CA ASP A 19 -4.57 7.48 -7.37
C ASP A 19 -4.24 8.32 -6.10
N GLY A 20 -3.01 8.18 -5.56
CA GLY A 20 -2.58 8.84 -4.33
C GLY A 20 -2.98 8.10 -3.04
N ALA A 21 -3.70 6.97 -3.14
CA ALA A 21 -3.92 6.11 -1.98
C ALA A 21 -2.58 5.49 -1.55
N ALA A 22 -2.22 5.68 -0.27
CA ALA A 22 -0.91 5.24 0.25
C ALA A 22 -0.64 3.75 0.04
N GLY A 23 -1.67 2.91 0.19
CA GLY A 23 -1.54 1.47 -0.03
C GLY A 23 -1.23 1.11 -1.48
N ASN A 24 -1.88 1.78 -2.44
CA ASN A 24 -1.65 1.58 -3.87
C ASN A 24 -0.24 2.04 -4.28
N GLU A 25 0.15 3.24 -3.83
CA GLU A 25 1.47 3.79 -4.12
C GLU A 25 2.59 2.91 -3.54
N ARG A 26 2.40 2.44 -2.31
CA ARG A 26 3.37 1.55 -1.63
C ARG A 26 3.57 0.24 -2.37
N GLN A 27 2.50 -0.39 -2.86
CA GLN A 27 2.59 -1.62 -3.64
C GLN A 27 3.37 -1.42 -4.96
N ALA A 28 3.05 -0.34 -5.70
CA ALA A 28 3.73 -0.05 -6.95
C ALA A 28 5.21 0.29 -6.77
N LEU A 29 5.54 1.03 -5.71
CA LEU A 29 6.92 1.32 -5.34
C LEU A 29 7.66 0.07 -4.85
N ALA A 30 7.01 -0.81 -4.11
CA ALA A 30 7.60 -2.08 -3.67
C ALA A 30 8.01 -2.95 -4.86
N LEU A 31 7.16 -3.04 -5.89
CA LEU A 31 7.50 -3.76 -7.12
C LEU A 31 8.70 -3.12 -7.83
N ALA A 32 8.69 -1.79 -8.03
CA ALA A 32 9.79 -1.08 -8.67
C ALA A 32 11.12 -1.28 -7.89
N GLN A 33 11.08 -1.21 -6.56
CA GLN A 33 12.23 -1.43 -5.69
C GLN A 33 12.77 -2.87 -5.79
N ALA A 34 11.89 -3.87 -5.77
CA ALA A 34 12.27 -5.27 -5.94
C ALA A 34 12.95 -5.53 -7.29
N MET A 35 12.55 -4.80 -8.33
CA MET A 35 13.19 -4.79 -9.65
C MET A 35 14.44 -3.92 -9.71
N ARG A 36 14.84 -3.24 -8.63
CA ARG A 36 15.97 -2.29 -8.55
C ARG A 36 15.84 -1.14 -9.55
N LEU A 37 14.63 -0.64 -9.73
CA LEU A 37 14.30 0.47 -10.61
C LEU A 37 13.98 1.72 -9.81
N THR A 38 14.33 2.89 -10.35
CA THR A 38 14.00 4.21 -9.77
C THR A 38 12.90 4.85 -10.61
N PRO A 39 11.61 4.73 -10.21
CA PRO A 39 10.50 5.26 -10.98
C PRO A 39 10.28 6.74 -10.72
N THR A 40 9.72 7.44 -11.71
CA THR A 40 8.98 8.68 -11.48
C THR A 40 7.58 8.33 -10.98
N VAL A 41 7.07 9.05 -9.98
CA VAL A 41 5.72 8.80 -9.43
C VAL A 41 4.73 9.83 -9.95
N GLN A 42 3.65 9.34 -10.54
CA GLN A 42 2.55 10.17 -11.06
C GLN A 42 1.25 9.83 -10.32
N ARG A 43 0.80 10.76 -9.49
CA ARG A 43 -0.50 10.66 -8.80
C ARG A 43 -1.58 11.23 -9.69
N VAL A 44 -2.49 10.38 -10.18
CA VAL A 44 -3.52 10.77 -11.14
C VAL A 44 -4.89 10.91 -10.48
N ALA A 45 -5.52 12.06 -10.70
CA ALA A 45 -6.90 12.31 -10.33
C ALA A 45 -7.71 12.51 -11.63
N LEU A 46 -8.42 11.46 -12.06
CA LEU A 46 -9.15 11.50 -13.32
C LEU A 46 -10.42 12.33 -13.20
N ARG A 47 -10.67 13.18 -14.21
CA ARG A 47 -11.92 13.93 -14.38
C ARG A 47 -13.03 13.01 -14.93
N ALA A 48 -14.27 13.42 -14.74
CA ALA A 48 -15.39 12.82 -15.46
C ALA A 48 -15.21 12.98 -16.99
N PRO A 49 -15.70 12.03 -17.80
CA PRO A 49 -16.36 10.78 -17.40
C PRO A 49 -15.40 9.63 -17.05
N TRP A 50 -14.09 9.74 -17.33
CA TRP A 50 -13.10 8.64 -17.20
C TRP A 50 -13.01 8.04 -15.80
N ARG A 51 -13.23 8.85 -14.75
CA ARG A 51 -13.25 8.32 -13.38
C ARG A 51 -14.38 7.33 -13.12
N TRP A 52 -15.44 7.35 -13.96
CA TRP A 52 -16.61 6.47 -13.84
C TRP A 52 -16.58 5.32 -14.83
N ILE A 53 -16.28 5.61 -16.12
CA ILE A 53 -16.30 4.63 -17.20
C ILE A 53 -14.95 3.88 -17.36
N GLY A 54 -13.87 4.40 -16.79
CA GLY A 54 -12.59 3.72 -16.79
C GLY A 54 -12.57 2.54 -15.81
N PRO A 55 -11.72 1.54 -16.06
CA PRO A 55 -10.75 1.42 -17.15
C PRO A 55 -11.32 0.82 -18.46
N ALA A 56 -12.62 0.52 -18.54
CA ALA A 56 -13.25 -0.05 -19.73
C ALA A 56 -13.08 0.86 -20.98
N GLN A 57 -13.05 2.18 -20.77
CA GLN A 57 -12.88 3.16 -21.83
C GLN A 57 -11.65 4.05 -21.61
N THR A 58 -10.73 4.07 -22.58
CA THR A 58 -9.50 4.88 -22.56
C THR A 58 -9.50 5.98 -23.62
N ARG A 59 -10.46 5.96 -24.59
CA ARG A 59 -10.52 6.95 -25.66
C ARG A 59 -10.60 8.37 -25.09
N GLY A 60 -9.69 9.24 -25.55
CA GLY A 60 -9.64 10.63 -25.10
C GLY A 60 -9.08 10.84 -23.69
N VAL A 61 -8.46 9.83 -23.05
CA VAL A 61 -7.92 9.89 -21.68
C VAL A 61 -6.97 11.08 -21.46
N ARG A 62 -6.32 11.60 -22.51
CA ARG A 62 -5.49 12.81 -22.45
C ARG A 62 -6.21 14.05 -21.89
N PHE A 63 -7.53 14.05 -21.96
CA PHE A 63 -8.38 15.13 -21.43
C PHE A 63 -8.85 14.84 -19.98
N ALA A 64 -8.62 13.64 -19.48
CA ALA A 64 -9.00 13.25 -18.14
C ALA A 64 -8.13 13.90 -17.04
N MET A 65 -7.01 14.53 -17.42
CA MET A 65 -6.05 15.16 -16.51
C MET A 65 -5.46 16.44 -17.11
N PRO A 66 -4.69 17.25 -16.33
CA PRO A 66 -4.00 18.42 -16.86
C PRO A 66 -3.05 18.08 -18.02
N ARG A 67 -2.97 18.95 -19.04
CA ARG A 67 -2.09 18.74 -20.20
C ARG A 67 -0.62 18.51 -19.84
N ALA A 68 -0.14 19.25 -18.84
CA ALA A 68 1.24 19.10 -18.35
C ALA A 68 1.49 17.70 -17.79
N GLN A 69 0.55 17.18 -16.99
CA GLN A 69 0.64 15.83 -16.43
C GLN A 69 0.59 14.74 -17.52
N TRP A 70 -0.34 14.88 -18.47
CA TRP A 70 -0.38 13.95 -19.62
C TRP A 70 0.92 13.97 -20.43
N ARG A 71 1.49 15.17 -20.65
CA ARG A 71 2.76 15.32 -21.36
C ARG A 71 3.91 14.63 -20.60
N ALA A 72 3.97 14.79 -19.30
CA ALA A 72 4.97 14.13 -18.44
C ALA A 72 4.87 12.60 -18.47
N LEU A 73 3.66 12.06 -18.63
CA LEU A 73 3.39 10.62 -18.76
C LEU A 73 3.69 10.04 -20.13
N SER A 74 3.60 10.86 -21.18
CA SER A 74 3.58 10.37 -22.58
C SER A 74 4.72 10.89 -23.45
N ARG A 75 5.61 11.71 -22.93
CA ARG A 75 6.71 12.30 -23.70
C ARG A 75 8.00 12.47 -22.90
N PRO A 76 8.95 11.55 -23.08
CA PRO A 76 8.88 10.34 -23.90
C PRO A 76 7.93 9.28 -23.30
N TRP A 77 7.52 8.31 -24.08
CA TRP A 77 6.79 7.16 -23.56
C TRP A 77 7.69 6.40 -22.56
N PRO A 78 7.23 6.08 -21.35
CA PRO A 78 8.02 5.26 -20.43
C PRO A 78 8.17 3.85 -20.99
N ALA A 79 9.33 3.24 -20.78
CA ALA A 79 9.51 1.83 -21.16
C ALA A 79 8.65 0.90 -20.27
N LEU A 80 8.45 1.29 -19.01
CA LEU A 80 7.64 0.54 -18.05
C LEU A 80 6.68 1.48 -17.32
N ALA A 81 5.39 1.15 -17.35
CA ALA A 81 4.36 1.78 -16.55
C ALA A 81 3.83 0.78 -15.52
N ILE A 82 3.93 1.09 -14.23
CA ILE A 82 3.41 0.29 -13.12
C ILE A 82 2.21 1.03 -12.53
N GLY A 83 1.02 0.57 -12.84
CA GLY A 83 -0.22 1.10 -12.29
C GLY A 83 -0.71 0.31 -11.07
N CYS A 84 -1.25 1.00 -10.06
CA CYS A 84 -1.92 0.35 -8.95
C CYS A 84 -3.26 1.03 -8.65
N GLY A 85 -4.31 0.22 -8.65
CA GLY A 85 -5.69 0.67 -8.42
C GLY A 85 -6.43 1.10 -9.69
N ARG A 86 -7.73 1.38 -9.56
CA ARG A 86 -8.65 1.55 -10.68
C ARG A 86 -8.32 2.76 -11.57
N HIS A 87 -8.01 3.91 -11.01
CA HIS A 87 -7.70 5.10 -11.79
C HIS A 87 -6.36 4.95 -12.53
N ALA A 88 -5.38 4.31 -11.89
CA ALA A 88 -4.11 3.99 -12.52
C ALA A 88 -4.30 3.05 -13.72
N ALA A 89 -5.18 2.05 -13.60
CA ALA A 89 -5.45 1.10 -14.69
C ALA A 89 -5.91 1.80 -15.99
N VAL A 90 -6.70 2.87 -15.89
CA VAL A 90 -7.11 3.68 -17.05
C VAL A 90 -5.90 4.24 -17.79
N VAL A 91 -4.98 4.83 -17.05
CA VAL A 91 -3.80 5.52 -17.61
C VAL A 91 -2.77 4.51 -18.11
N THR A 92 -2.49 3.46 -17.31
CA THR A 92 -1.54 2.39 -17.66
C THR A 92 -1.94 1.69 -18.96
N ARG A 93 -3.23 1.32 -19.09
CA ARG A 93 -3.79 0.79 -20.33
C ARG A 93 -3.63 1.77 -21.49
N ALA A 94 -3.98 3.04 -21.28
CA ALA A 94 -3.89 4.05 -22.35
C ALA A 94 -2.44 4.30 -22.81
N LEU A 95 -1.46 4.26 -21.92
CA LEU A 95 -0.05 4.38 -22.28
C LEU A 95 0.38 3.22 -23.19
N ARG A 96 -0.01 1.99 -22.86
CA ARG A 96 0.25 0.82 -23.71
C ARG A 96 -0.37 0.96 -25.11
N GLU A 97 -1.66 1.30 -25.16
CA GLU A 97 -2.40 1.45 -26.42
C GLU A 97 -1.82 2.57 -27.30
N LEU A 98 -1.61 3.76 -26.73
CA LEU A 98 -1.18 4.94 -27.48
C LEU A 98 0.30 4.92 -27.85
N SER A 99 1.14 4.22 -27.07
CA SER A 99 2.54 3.97 -27.44
C SER A 99 2.70 2.84 -28.44
N LYS A 100 1.59 2.19 -28.87
CA LYS A 100 1.60 1.00 -29.75
C LYS A 100 2.46 -0.13 -29.19
N GLY A 101 2.41 -0.32 -27.84
CA GLY A 101 3.16 -1.36 -27.15
C GLY A 101 4.62 -1.00 -26.81
N ALA A 102 5.09 0.22 -27.10
CA ALA A 102 6.41 0.67 -26.67
C ALA A 102 6.52 0.80 -25.13
N THR A 103 5.39 1.03 -24.45
CA THR A 103 5.29 1.00 -22.98
C THR A 103 4.83 -0.38 -22.53
N TYR A 104 5.64 -1.09 -21.76
CA TYR A 104 5.22 -2.31 -21.05
C TYR A 104 4.33 -1.94 -19.87
N ALA A 105 3.11 -2.41 -19.86
CA ALA A 105 2.07 -2.04 -18.90
C ALA A 105 1.88 -3.11 -17.84
N VAL A 106 2.26 -2.82 -16.60
CA VAL A 106 2.02 -3.66 -15.43
C VAL A 106 0.89 -3.05 -14.60
N GLN A 107 -0.12 -3.83 -14.28
CA GLN A 107 -1.21 -3.43 -13.40
C GLN A 107 -1.19 -4.24 -12.12
N ILE A 108 -1.23 -3.57 -10.98
CA ILE A 108 -1.36 -4.17 -9.65
C ILE A 108 -2.81 -4.04 -9.19
N LEU A 109 -3.36 -5.10 -8.60
CA LEU A 109 -4.76 -5.35 -8.27
C LEU A 109 -5.63 -5.60 -9.51
N ASP A 110 -6.78 -6.24 -9.29
CA ASP A 110 -7.76 -6.52 -10.32
C ASP A 110 -8.21 -5.23 -11.03
N PRO A 111 -7.95 -5.07 -12.35
CA PRO A 111 -8.36 -3.90 -13.11
C PRO A 111 -9.87 -3.82 -13.36
N ARG A 112 -10.63 -4.87 -13.04
CA ARG A 112 -12.07 -5.03 -13.32
C ARG A 112 -12.42 -4.96 -14.81
N ILE A 113 -11.48 -5.34 -15.65
CA ILE A 113 -11.60 -5.54 -17.09
C ILE A 113 -10.70 -6.70 -17.50
N ASP A 114 -10.80 -7.14 -18.77
CA ASP A 114 -9.96 -8.21 -19.30
C ASP A 114 -8.47 -7.92 -19.07
N PRO A 115 -7.73 -8.79 -18.37
CA PRO A 115 -6.29 -8.66 -18.16
C PRO A 115 -5.47 -8.51 -19.45
N ALA A 116 -5.94 -9.00 -20.58
CA ALA A 116 -5.27 -8.89 -21.89
C ALA A 116 -5.02 -7.43 -22.34
N HIS A 117 -5.68 -6.46 -21.72
CA HIS A 117 -5.38 -5.04 -21.93
C HIS A 117 -4.05 -4.58 -21.33
N PHE A 118 -3.41 -5.41 -20.52
CA PHE A 118 -2.10 -5.17 -19.91
C PHE A 118 -1.10 -6.23 -20.35
N ASP A 119 0.18 -5.96 -20.23
CA ASP A 119 1.22 -6.97 -20.49
C ASP A 119 1.37 -7.92 -19.30
N LEU A 120 1.13 -7.41 -18.09
CA LEU A 120 1.14 -8.18 -16.85
C LEU A 120 0.14 -7.60 -15.84
N VAL A 121 -0.60 -8.47 -15.18
CA VAL A 121 -1.41 -8.11 -14.00
C VAL A 121 -0.89 -8.87 -12.79
N ILE A 122 -0.75 -8.19 -11.67
CA ILE A 122 -0.39 -8.79 -10.37
C ILE A 122 -1.56 -8.56 -9.42
N ALA A 123 -2.25 -9.63 -9.06
CA ALA A 123 -3.45 -9.55 -8.23
C ALA A 123 -3.39 -10.54 -7.05
N PRO A 124 -3.95 -10.19 -5.89
CA PRO A 124 -4.08 -11.15 -4.79
C PRO A 124 -5.00 -12.31 -5.17
N ARG A 125 -4.72 -13.50 -4.64
CA ARG A 125 -5.56 -14.70 -4.88
C ARG A 125 -7.03 -14.50 -4.55
N HIS A 126 -7.32 -13.71 -3.52
CA HIS A 126 -8.70 -13.44 -3.10
C HIS A 126 -9.51 -12.61 -4.09
N ASP A 127 -8.87 -11.96 -5.06
CA ASP A 127 -9.57 -11.27 -6.16
C ASP A 127 -10.13 -12.27 -7.19
N GLY A 128 -9.69 -13.53 -7.17
CA GLY A 128 -10.18 -14.59 -8.06
C GLY A 128 -9.79 -14.41 -9.53
N LEU A 129 -8.89 -13.46 -9.85
CA LEU A 129 -8.48 -13.16 -11.22
C LEU A 129 -7.45 -14.18 -11.72
N ALA A 130 -7.74 -14.86 -12.83
CA ALA A 130 -6.85 -15.81 -13.48
C ALA A 130 -6.83 -15.60 -14.99
N ALA A 131 -5.63 -15.44 -15.57
CA ALA A 131 -5.38 -15.36 -17.02
C ALA A 131 -3.90 -15.66 -17.28
N PRO A 132 -3.49 -15.93 -18.56
CA PRO A 132 -2.09 -16.26 -18.86
C PRO A 132 -1.06 -15.19 -18.48
N ASN A 133 -1.49 -13.91 -18.43
CA ASN A 133 -0.68 -12.77 -18.02
C ASN A 133 -0.97 -12.28 -16.59
N VAL A 134 -1.54 -13.14 -15.73
CA VAL A 134 -1.83 -12.82 -14.33
C VAL A 134 -0.90 -13.58 -13.40
N ILE A 135 -0.19 -12.86 -12.53
CA ILE A 135 0.53 -13.43 -11.39
C ILE A 135 -0.34 -13.23 -10.14
N GLN A 136 -0.69 -14.32 -9.47
CA GLN A 136 -1.42 -14.27 -8.21
C GLN A 136 -0.46 -14.22 -7.03
N THR A 137 -0.71 -13.31 -6.08
CA THR A 137 0.03 -13.18 -4.82
C THR A 137 -0.79 -13.63 -3.63
N MET A 138 -0.15 -14.03 -2.53
CA MET A 138 -0.85 -14.42 -1.28
C MET A 138 -1.53 -13.23 -0.59
N GLY A 139 -1.00 -12.04 -0.80
CA GLY A 139 -1.52 -10.78 -0.25
C GLY A 139 -1.09 -9.61 -1.11
N SER A 140 -1.09 -8.41 -0.53
CA SER A 140 -0.60 -7.20 -1.20
C SER A 140 0.91 -7.23 -1.36
N LEU A 141 1.42 -6.62 -2.41
CA LEU A 141 2.85 -6.33 -2.53
C LEU A 141 3.28 -5.36 -1.44
N HIS A 142 4.41 -5.61 -0.81
CA HIS A 142 4.96 -4.80 0.27
C HIS A 142 6.48 -4.76 0.23
N PRO A 143 7.12 -3.71 0.80
CA PRO A 143 8.57 -3.57 0.79
C PRO A 143 9.24 -4.21 2.02
N ILE A 144 8.52 -4.96 2.87
CA ILE A 144 9.06 -5.53 4.10
C ILE A 144 9.94 -6.72 3.75
N ASP A 145 11.19 -6.67 4.18
CA ASP A 145 12.21 -7.72 4.13
C ASP A 145 13.15 -7.59 5.33
N ASP A 146 14.03 -8.56 5.54
CA ASP A 146 14.97 -8.59 6.67
C ASP A 146 15.88 -7.35 6.72
N ALA A 147 16.34 -6.87 5.57
CA ALA A 147 17.20 -5.70 5.49
C ALA A 147 16.46 -4.43 5.95
N ARG A 148 15.20 -4.31 5.57
CA ARG A 148 14.33 -3.18 5.96
C ARG A 148 13.97 -3.23 7.43
N LEU A 149 13.70 -4.42 7.97
CA LEU A 149 13.48 -4.61 9.41
C LEU A 149 14.74 -4.29 10.21
N ALA A 150 15.91 -4.70 9.75
CA ALA A 150 17.20 -4.35 10.37
C ALA A 150 17.44 -2.82 10.35
N ALA A 151 17.20 -2.17 9.21
CA ALA A 151 17.29 -0.71 9.11
C ALA A 151 16.30 0.00 10.03
N ALA A 152 15.08 -0.53 10.18
CA ALA A 152 14.08 0.01 11.09
C ALA A 152 14.50 -0.14 12.57
N ARG A 153 15.12 -1.27 12.94
CA ARG A 153 15.69 -1.44 14.29
C ARG A 153 16.77 -0.40 14.57
N ALA A 154 17.64 -0.13 13.62
CA ALA A 154 18.67 0.90 13.75
C ALA A 154 18.09 2.32 13.86
N ALA A 155 16.99 2.61 13.13
CA ALA A 155 16.34 3.92 13.16
C ALA A 155 15.53 4.18 14.46
N PHE A 156 15.05 3.13 15.14
CA PHE A 156 14.22 3.22 16.34
C PHE A 156 14.82 2.42 17.53
N PRO A 157 16.08 2.70 17.94
CA PRO A 157 16.78 1.89 18.96
C PRO A 157 16.11 1.91 20.34
N LEU A 158 15.30 2.93 20.63
CA LEU A 158 14.59 3.05 21.91
C LEU A 158 13.54 1.94 22.11
N PHE A 159 12.99 1.39 21.03
CA PHE A 159 12.01 0.30 21.14
C PHE A 159 12.63 -1.02 21.61
N ALA A 160 13.96 -1.17 21.52
CA ALA A 160 14.65 -2.30 22.13
C ALA A 160 14.54 -2.34 23.66
N LYS A 161 14.35 -1.16 24.29
CA LYS A 161 14.27 -1.01 25.74
C LYS A 161 12.86 -1.21 26.30
N LEU A 162 11.87 -1.33 25.42
CA LEU A 162 10.49 -1.56 25.82
C LEU A 162 10.34 -2.96 26.40
N GLU A 163 9.54 -3.05 27.45
CA GLU A 163 9.22 -4.31 28.12
C GLU A 163 8.51 -5.28 27.17
N GLN A 164 8.89 -6.55 27.21
CA GLN A 164 8.31 -7.63 26.42
C GLN A 164 7.18 -8.34 27.19
N PRO A 165 6.16 -8.87 26.48
CA PRO A 165 6.02 -8.87 25.02
C PRO A 165 5.60 -7.49 24.47
N ARG A 166 6.18 -7.10 23.35
CA ARG A 166 5.80 -5.90 22.61
C ARG A 166 4.64 -6.22 21.68
N THR A 167 3.44 -5.86 22.08
CA THR A 167 2.22 -6.08 21.32
C THR A 167 1.93 -4.88 20.43
N VAL A 168 2.04 -5.06 19.11
CA VAL A 168 1.73 -4.01 18.12
C VAL A 168 0.28 -4.10 17.69
N LEU A 169 -0.45 -3.00 17.77
CA LEU A 169 -1.81 -2.84 17.27
C LEU A 169 -1.83 -1.92 16.05
N LEU A 170 -2.14 -2.49 14.89
CA LEU A 170 -2.27 -1.76 13.62
C LEU A 170 -3.75 -1.54 13.32
N VAL A 171 -4.17 -0.27 13.34
CA VAL A 171 -5.58 0.10 13.21
C VAL A 171 -5.87 0.77 11.88
N GLY A 172 -6.71 0.15 11.08
CA GLY A 172 -7.28 0.72 9.87
C GLY A 172 -8.45 1.65 10.14
N GLY A 173 -9.55 1.45 9.47
CA GLY A 173 -10.78 2.23 9.66
C GLY A 173 -11.98 1.55 9.02
N PRO A 174 -13.18 2.07 9.23
CA PRO A 174 -14.40 1.51 8.66
C PRO A 174 -14.27 1.28 7.16
N ARG A 175 -14.74 0.14 6.71
CA ARG A 175 -14.77 -0.24 5.29
C ARG A 175 -16.13 -0.83 4.96
N ARG A 176 -16.64 -0.49 3.78
CA ARG A 176 -17.91 -1.07 3.29
C ARG A 176 -17.84 -2.60 3.29
N GLY A 177 -18.85 -3.24 3.89
CA GLY A 177 -18.91 -4.70 4.02
C GLY A 177 -18.22 -5.28 5.25
N LEU A 178 -17.65 -4.43 6.14
CA LEU A 178 -17.16 -4.83 7.45
C LEU A 178 -17.86 -4.02 8.54
N GLU A 179 -18.44 -4.72 9.50
CA GLU A 179 -19.11 -4.10 10.65
C GLU A 179 -18.07 -3.71 11.73
N LEU A 180 -17.29 -2.69 11.40
CA LEU A 180 -16.33 -2.09 12.31
C LEU A 180 -16.91 -0.78 12.83
N ASP A 181 -17.62 -0.87 13.92
CA ASP A 181 -18.20 0.28 14.64
C ASP A 181 -17.44 0.62 15.92
N THR A 182 -17.90 1.63 16.64
CA THR A 182 -17.31 2.05 17.91
C THR A 182 -17.43 0.98 18.98
N ALA A 183 -18.51 0.19 18.99
CA ALA A 183 -18.68 -0.90 19.94
C ALA A 183 -17.69 -2.04 19.67
N TRP A 184 -17.43 -2.35 18.41
CA TRP A 184 -16.38 -3.30 18.02
C TRP A 184 -15.00 -2.83 18.48
N MET A 185 -14.67 -1.54 18.30
CA MET A 185 -13.41 -0.97 18.76
C MET A 185 -13.28 -1.05 20.29
N THR A 186 -14.35 -0.77 21.03
CA THR A 186 -14.36 -0.90 22.48
C THR A 186 -14.04 -2.33 22.91
N ARG A 187 -14.70 -3.34 22.34
CA ARG A 187 -14.42 -4.75 22.61
C ARG A 187 -12.98 -5.17 22.29
N LEU A 188 -12.42 -4.62 21.21
CA LEU A 188 -11.02 -4.86 20.84
C LEU A 188 -10.07 -4.32 21.90
N ILE A 189 -10.28 -3.07 22.33
CA ILE A 189 -9.48 -2.42 23.37
C ILE A 189 -9.56 -3.23 24.67
N GLU A 190 -10.75 -3.57 25.14
CA GLU A 190 -10.95 -4.37 26.38
C GLU A 190 -10.28 -5.74 26.30
N THR A 191 -10.26 -6.34 25.12
CA THR A 191 -9.60 -7.64 24.93
C THR A 191 -8.09 -7.52 25.02
N ILE A 192 -7.52 -6.49 24.39
CA ILE A 192 -6.07 -6.25 24.44
C ILE A 192 -5.63 -5.83 25.85
N ASP A 193 -6.44 -5.03 26.53
CA ASP A 193 -6.15 -4.58 27.91
C ASP A 193 -6.09 -5.77 28.88
N ARG A 194 -7.04 -6.70 28.78
CA ARG A 194 -7.00 -7.98 29.55
C ARG A 194 -5.78 -8.83 29.24
N TRP A 195 -5.33 -8.87 27.97
CA TRP A 195 -4.09 -9.59 27.64
C TRP A 195 -2.88 -8.88 28.22
N HIS A 196 -2.87 -7.56 28.19
CA HIS A 196 -1.79 -6.76 28.75
C HIS A 196 -1.72 -6.87 30.27
N GLU A 197 -2.84 -6.86 30.97
CA GLU A 197 -2.90 -7.12 32.41
C GLU A 197 -2.34 -8.50 32.79
N ARG A 198 -2.62 -9.52 31.96
CA ARG A 198 -2.16 -10.89 32.22
C ARG A 198 -0.68 -11.09 31.89
N ASP A 199 -0.22 -10.58 30.77
CA ASP A 199 1.08 -10.91 30.17
C ASP A 199 2.14 -9.83 30.42
N GLY A 200 1.75 -8.63 30.86
CA GLY A 200 2.63 -7.46 30.97
C GLY A 200 3.09 -6.95 29.62
N GLY A 201 4.23 -6.27 29.61
CA GLY A 201 4.92 -5.82 28.41
C GLY A 201 4.56 -4.41 27.97
N SER A 202 4.59 -4.17 26.65
CA SER A 202 4.33 -2.86 26.04
C SER A 202 3.33 -2.96 24.92
N VAL A 203 2.49 -1.91 24.75
CA VAL A 203 1.52 -1.80 23.65
C VAL A 203 1.95 -0.66 22.72
N LEU A 204 2.13 -0.98 21.43
CA LEU A 204 2.55 -0.04 20.39
C LEU A 204 1.43 0.10 19.36
N ILE A 205 0.85 1.29 19.27
CA ILE A 205 -0.36 1.52 18.45
C ILE A 205 -0.04 2.42 17.27
N SER A 206 -0.35 1.96 16.08
CA SER A 206 -0.29 2.77 14.87
C SER A 206 -1.64 2.80 14.17
N THR A 207 -2.13 4.00 13.88
CA THR A 207 -3.40 4.19 13.18
C THR A 207 -3.17 4.60 11.73
N SER A 208 -4.16 4.32 10.89
CA SER A 208 -4.16 4.74 9.49
C SER A 208 -4.82 6.11 9.29
N ARG A 209 -4.65 6.71 8.11
CA ARG A 209 -5.37 7.93 7.71
C ARG A 209 -6.89 7.75 7.68
N ARG A 210 -7.39 6.51 7.56
CA ARG A 210 -8.81 6.17 7.54
C ARG A 210 -9.41 5.96 8.93
N THR A 211 -8.57 5.88 9.96
CA THR A 211 -9.01 5.68 11.34
C THR A 211 -9.81 6.90 11.80
N PRO A 212 -11.05 6.76 12.27
CA PRO A 212 -11.84 7.88 12.77
C PRO A 212 -11.17 8.58 13.95
N ALA A 213 -11.38 9.89 14.08
CA ALA A 213 -10.83 10.68 15.19
C ALA A 213 -11.25 10.11 16.56
N GLU A 214 -12.54 9.75 16.69
CA GLU A 214 -13.07 9.12 17.91
C GLU A 214 -12.31 7.84 18.31
N TRP A 215 -11.95 6.99 17.34
CA TRP A 215 -11.17 5.79 17.62
C TRP A 215 -9.74 6.13 18.06
N ARG A 216 -9.11 7.12 17.41
CA ARG A 216 -7.76 7.57 17.81
C ARG A 216 -7.74 8.09 19.24
N GLU A 217 -8.73 8.91 19.63
CA GLU A 217 -8.82 9.43 21.01
C GLU A 217 -9.04 8.30 22.03
N ARG A 218 -9.91 7.35 21.74
CA ARG A 218 -10.12 6.17 22.59
C ARG A 218 -8.83 5.36 22.73
N LEU A 219 -8.11 5.10 21.65
CA LEU A 219 -6.87 4.33 21.66
C LEU A 219 -5.74 5.06 22.39
N ARG A 220 -5.67 6.39 22.31
CA ARG A 220 -4.64 7.20 22.99
C ARG A 220 -4.72 7.08 24.50
N GLY A 221 -5.88 6.90 25.07
CA GLY A 221 -6.13 6.78 26.50
C GLY A 221 -6.49 5.38 26.98
N ALA A 222 -6.45 4.37 26.12
CA ALA A 222 -7.05 3.07 26.38
C ALA A 222 -6.26 2.21 27.38
N PHE A 223 -4.92 2.23 27.29
CA PHE A 223 -4.07 1.32 28.03
C PHE A 223 -3.38 2.08 29.16
N ARG A 224 -3.72 1.74 30.40
CA ARG A 224 -3.26 2.45 31.62
C ARG A 224 -2.12 1.74 32.34
N HIS A 225 -1.87 0.48 31.96
CA HIS A 225 -0.85 -0.36 32.56
C HIS A 225 0.35 -0.47 31.61
N GLY A 226 1.57 -0.45 32.17
CA GLY A 226 2.79 -0.61 31.37
C GLY A 226 3.12 0.57 30.44
N CYS A 227 3.97 0.30 29.45
CA CYS A 227 4.39 1.29 28.48
C CYS A 227 3.50 1.25 27.22
N THR A 228 2.86 2.38 26.92
CA THR A 228 2.06 2.53 25.70
C THR A 228 2.70 3.57 24.79
N CYS A 229 2.99 3.18 23.54
CA CYS A 229 3.43 4.07 22.46
C CYS A 229 2.29 4.23 21.46
N PHE A 230 1.83 5.45 21.23
CA PHE A 230 0.74 5.74 20.29
C PHE A 230 1.22 6.65 19.16
N TRP A 231 0.85 6.31 17.94
CA TRP A 231 1.01 7.15 16.76
C TRP A 231 -0.28 7.21 15.95
N GLY A 232 -0.90 8.38 15.91
CA GLY A 232 -2.16 8.64 15.18
C GLY A 232 -1.99 9.50 13.93
N GLY A 233 -0.78 10.01 13.68
CA GLY A 233 -0.49 10.88 12.54
C GLY A 233 0.72 11.78 12.79
N ASP A 234 1.00 12.68 11.85
CA ASP A 234 2.21 13.53 11.84
C ASP A 234 2.32 14.44 13.07
N ALA A 235 1.21 14.74 13.74
CA ALA A 235 1.22 15.50 15.00
C ALA A 235 1.90 14.75 16.15
N ASP A 236 1.99 13.43 16.09
CA ASP A 236 2.66 12.59 17.09
C ASP A 236 4.15 12.36 16.76
N GLY A 237 4.69 13.09 15.77
CA GLY A 237 6.08 13.00 15.36
C GLY A 237 6.34 12.03 14.21
N ALA A 238 7.61 11.61 14.06
CA ALA A 238 8.02 10.70 13.01
C ALA A 238 7.26 9.37 13.05
N ASN A 239 6.84 8.88 11.89
CA ASN A 239 6.05 7.65 11.78
C ASN A 239 6.86 6.41 12.21
N PRO A 240 6.52 5.77 13.33
CA PRO A 240 7.26 4.64 13.90
C PRO A 240 6.86 3.28 13.31
N TYR A 241 5.97 3.24 12.32
CA TYR A 241 5.36 2.02 11.79
C TYR A 241 6.37 0.92 11.47
N ALA A 242 7.46 1.26 10.78
CA ALA A 242 8.51 0.29 10.45
C ALA A 242 9.23 -0.24 11.70
N GLY A 243 9.48 0.64 12.67
CA GLY A 243 10.05 0.26 13.98
C GLY A 243 9.12 -0.66 14.76
N TYR A 244 7.83 -0.37 14.77
CA TYR A 244 6.84 -1.24 15.42
C TYR A 244 6.87 -2.65 14.82
N LEU A 245 6.82 -2.77 13.48
CA LEU A 245 6.93 -4.06 12.81
C LEU A 245 8.25 -4.79 13.15
N ALA A 246 9.35 -4.06 13.20
CA ALA A 246 10.68 -4.63 13.41
C ALA A 246 10.93 -5.15 14.84
N TYR A 247 10.20 -4.61 15.83
CA TYR A 247 10.36 -4.96 17.24
C TYR A 247 9.19 -5.75 17.83
N ALA A 248 8.15 -6.00 17.06
CA ALA A 248 6.96 -6.70 17.52
C ALA A 248 7.26 -8.14 17.97
N ASP A 249 6.78 -8.51 19.15
CA ASP A 249 6.68 -9.91 19.59
C ASP A 249 5.30 -10.48 19.22
N ARG A 250 4.27 -9.61 19.14
CA ARG A 250 2.90 -9.92 18.69
C ARG A 250 2.37 -8.79 17.82
N ILE A 251 1.63 -9.10 16.78
CA ILE A 251 0.97 -8.09 15.93
C ILE A 251 -0.52 -8.41 15.83
N ILE A 252 -1.33 -7.42 16.13
CA ILE A 252 -2.78 -7.42 15.97
C ILE A 252 -3.11 -6.42 14.87
N VAL A 253 -3.86 -6.86 13.85
CA VAL A 253 -4.23 -6.00 12.71
C VAL A 253 -5.74 -6.02 12.53
N THR A 254 -6.34 -4.83 12.39
CA THR A 254 -7.76 -4.75 12.04
C THR A 254 -8.03 -5.30 10.64
N PRO A 255 -9.15 -6.03 10.39
CA PRO A 255 -9.36 -6.83 9.19
C PRO A 255 -9.61 -6.02 7.90
N ASP A 256 -9.73 -4.69 8.00
CA ASP A 256 -10.04 -3.81 6.87
C ASP A 256 -8.85 -3.50 5.97
N SER A 257 -7.61 -3.76 6.42
CA SER A 257 -6.40 -3.38 5.70
C SER A 257 -5.57 -4.58 5.27
N VAL A 258 -5.81 -5.06 4.05
CA VAL A 258 -5.02 -6.15 3.45
C VAL A 258 -3.53 -5.80 3.40
N ASN A 259 -3.17 -4.53 3.17
CA ASN A 259 -1.78 -4.10 3.15
C ASN A 259 -1.10 -4.28 4.51
N MET A 260 -1.73 -3.82 5.61
CA MET A 260 -1.19 -3.99 6.96
C MET A 260 -1.10 -5.47 7.34
N LEU A 261 -2.11 -6.28 6.96
CA LEU A 261 -2.07 -7.73 7.17
C LEU A 261 -0.89 -8.38 6.44
N SER A 262 -0.68 -8.03 5.16
CA SER A 262 0.43 -8.57 4.36
C SER A 262 1.80 -8.16 4.92
N GLU A 263 1.93 -6.89 5.34
CA GLU A 263 3.15 -6.37 5.95
C GLU A 263 3.44 -7.03 7.31
N ALA A 264 2.41 -7.26 8.13
CA ALA A 264 2.55 -7.95 9.41
C ALA A 264 2.97 -9.42 9.25
N CYS A 265 2.40 -10.12 8.26
CA CYS A 265 2.77 -11.51 7.97
C CYS A 265 4.18 -11.67 7.39
N ALA A 266 4.84 -10.59 7.00
CA ALA A 266 6.20 -10.59 6.46
C ALA A 266 7.28 -10.29 7.50
N THR A 267 6.90 -10.16 8.77
CA THR A 267 7.83 -9.84 9.88
C THR A 267 8.35 -11.07 10.61
#